data_9528653020449df8c9a0b3ed4722d41d
#
_entry.id   9528653020449df8c9a0b3ed4722d41d
#
_cell.length_a   1.000
_cell.length_b   1.000
_cell.length_c   1.000
_cell.angle_alpha   90.00
_cell.angle_beta   90.00
_cell.angle_gamma   90.00
#
_symmetry.space_group_name_H-M   'P 1'
#
loop_
_entity.id
_entity.type
_entity.pdbx_description
1 polymer ?
#
loop_
_entity_poly.entity_id
_entity_poly.type
_entity_poly.pdbx_seq_one_letter_code
_entity_poly.pdbx_strand_id
1 'polypeptide(L)'
;TGGVGPTHDDVTMDGVAAAFGREVVPNADAEAWIADHGDYAAADLTEGTTHLPAGARMLPNPEGVAPGAVVDGVYVMPGVPTEMKGMFETVIEEFEGEPTHVEVVRTSEPESALLDRIEAVRAAFDVTVGSYPGEDVRLKVMAADAETAAAAAAWLRERVEQ
;
A
#
# COMPACT_ATOMS: atom_id res chain seq x y z
N THR A 1 -5.24 1.23 -3.19
CA THR A 1 -6.06 2.47 -3.25
C THR A 1 -7.52 2.23 -2.89
N GLY A 2 -8.14 1.18 -3.37
CA GLY A 2 -9.58 1.00 -3.34
C GLY A 2 -10.30 1.82 -4.41
N GLY A 3 -11.62 1.67 -4.53
CA GLY A 3 -12.42 2.34 -5.56
C GLY A 3 -12.02 1.91 -6.98
N VAL A 4 -11.67 0.63 -7.14
CA VAL A 4 -11.31 -0.02 -8.40
C VAL A 4 -12.28 -1.17 -8.62
N GLY A 5 -13.11 -1.06 -9.61
CA GLY A 5 -14.16 -2.02 -9.92
C GLY A 5 -15.21 -1.40 -10.84
N PRO A 6 -16.30 -2.15 -11.10
CA PRO A 6 -17.33 -1.71 -12.04
C PRO A 6 -18.51 -0.99 -11.36
N THR A 7 -18.42 -0.66 -10.08
CA THR A 7 -19.53 -0.04 -9.34
C THR A 7 -19.48 1.50 -9.43
N HIS A 8 -20.59 2.16 -9.20
CA HIS A 8 -20.76 3.61 -9.42
C HIS A 8 -19.90 4.50 -8.52
N ASP A 9 -19.35 3.93 -7.45
CA ASP A 9 -18.44 4.56 -6.50
C ASP A 9 -16.96 4.22 -6.75
N ASP A 10 -16.67 3.37 -7.76
CA ASP A 10 -15.32 3.03 -8.19
C ASP A 10 -14.78 4.08 -9.16
N VAL A 11 -14.38 5.23 -8.65
CA VAL A 11 -13.93 6.40 -9.43
C VAL A 11 -12.41 6.59 -9.44
N THR A 12 -11.64 5.62 -8.93
CA THR A 12 -10.18 5.78 -8.81
C THR A 12 -9.49 5.84 -10.17
N MET A 13 -9.94 5.05 -11.16
CA MET A 13 -9.36 5.08 -12.51
C MET A 13 -9.60 6.43 -13.19
N ASP A 14 -10.80 7.01 -13.03
CA ASP A 14 -11.12 8.35 -13.54
C ASP A 14 -10.27 9.43 -12.85
N GLY A 15 -10.12 9.34 -11.52
CA GLY A 15 -9.31 10.29 -10.75
C GLY A 15 -7.83 10.25 -11.16
N VAL A 16 -7.26 9.06 -11.36
CA VAL A 16 -5.88 8.88 -11.81
C VAL A 16 -5.72 9.37 -13.26
N ALA A 17 -6.63 8.99 -14.16
CA ALA A 17 -6.61 9.47 -15.52
C ALA A 17 -6.64 11.01 -15.59
N ALA A 18 -7.54 11.63 -14.86
CA ALA A 18 -7.66 13.09 -14.79
C ALA A 18 -6.37 13.76 -14.24
N ALA A 19 -5.74 13.18 -13.21
CA ALA A 19 -4.51 13.69 -12.64
C ALA A 19 -3.34 13.71 -13.64
N PHE A 20 -3.33 12.78 -14.59
CA PHE A 20 -2.32 12.69 -15.66
C PHE A 20 -2.79 13.25 -17.01
N GLY A 21 -3.97 13.89 -17.06
CA GLY A 21 -4.52 14.45 -18.30
C GLY A 21 -4.83 13.39 -19.37
N ARG A 22 -5.26 12.20 -18.93
CA ARG A 22 -5.59 11.05 -19.77
C ARG A 22 -7.09 10.79 -19.76
N GLU A 23 -7.59 10.10 -20.77
CA GLU A 23 -8.96 9.56 -20.80
C GLU A 23 -8.97 8.13 -20.27
N VAL A 24 -10.08 7.67 -19.74
CA VAL A 24 -10.32 6.27 -19.41
C VAL A 24 -10.91 5.60 -20.66
N VAL A 25 -10.24 4.55 -21.14
CA VAL A 25 -10.55 3.90 -22.42
C VAL A 25 -10.54 2.36 -22.27
N PRO A 26 -11.25 1.61 -23.13
CA PRO A 26 -11.12 0.16 -23.18
C PRO A 26 -9.67 -0.28 -23.35
N ASN A 27 -9.26 -1.29 -22.59
CA ASN A 27 -7.88 -1.81 -22.59
C ASN A 27 -7.88 -3.26 -23.09
N ALA A 28 -7.19 -3.50 -24.21
CA ALA A 28 -7.18 -4.80 -24.86
C ALA A 28 -6.51 -5.90 -24.01
N ASP A 29 -5.49 -5.55 -23.23
CA ASP A 29 -4.81 -6.52 -22.34
C ASP A 29 -5.74 -6.91 -21.18
N ALA A 30 -6.52 -5.96 -20.65
CA ALA A 30 -7.52 -6.23 -19.62
C ALA A 30 -8.67 -7.11 -20.17
N GLU A 31 -9.12 -6.87 -21.38
CA GLU A 31 -10.13 -7.69 -22.06
C GLU A 31 -9.62 -9.12 -22.27
N ALA A 32 -8.40 -9.27 -22.78
CA ALA A 32 -7.77 -10.57 -22.98
C ALA A 32 -7.55 -11.33 -21.67
N TRP A 33 -7.05 -10.64 -20.64
CA TRP A 33 -6.86 -11.22 -19.31
C TRP A 33 -8.14 -11.81 -18.74
N ILE A 34 -9.23 -11.03 -18.76
CA ILE A 34 -10.52 -11.47 -18.22
C ILE A 34 -11.07 -12.63 -19.05
N ALA A 35 -10.92 -12.62 -20.38
CA ALA A 35 -11.37 -13.71 -21.23
C ALA A 35 -10.65 -15.04 -20.95
N ASP A 36 -9.37 -14.98 -20.57
CA ASP A 36 -8.53 -16.16 -20.31
C ASP A 36 -8.64 -16.69 -18.88
N HIS A 37 -8.92 -15.82 -17.90
CA HIS A 37 -8.83 -16.13 -16.46
C HIS A 37 -10.13 -15.95 -15.69
N GLY A 38 -11.13 -15.35 -16.30
CA GLY A 38 -12.44 -15.14 -15.68
C GLY A 38 -13.36 -16.36 -15.86
N ASP A 39 -13.94 -16.84 -14.78
CA ASP A 39 -15.11 -17.74 -14.83
C ASP A 39 -16.37 -17.01 -15.34
N TYR A 40 -16.23 -15.73 -15.67
CA TYR A 40 -17.29 -14.85 -16.18
C TYR A 40 -17.24 -14.79 -17.70
N ALA A 41 -18.36 -15.06 -18.34
CA ALA A 41 -18.49 -14.76 -19.75
C ALA A 41 -18.35 -13.23 -19.95
N ALA A 42 -17.68 -12.80 -21.02
CA ALA A 42 -17.51 -11.37 -21.32
C ALA A 42 -18.85 -10.59 -21.36
N ALA A 43 -19.97 -11.31 -21.56
CA ALA A 43 -21.33 -10.77 -21.53
C ALA A 43 -21.86 -10.45 -20.12
N ASP A 44 -21.23 -10.99 -19.08
CA ASP A 44 -21.63 -10.80 -17.68
C ASP A 44 -20.83 -9.69 -16.99
N LEU A 45 -19.83 -9.12 -17.69
CA LEU A 45 -19.03 -8.02 -17.17
C LEU A 45 -19.83 -6.72 -17.23
N THR A 46 -19.77 -5.98 -16.13
CA THR A 46 -20.30 -4.60 -16.11
C THR A 46 -19.48 -3.73 -17.06
N GLU A 47 -20.16 -2.88 -17.83
CA GLU A 47 -19.52 -1.90 -18.70
C GLU A 47 -18.48 -1.08 -17.92
N GLY A 48 -17.28 -0.94 -18.46
CA GLY A 48 -16.18 -0.21 -17.82
C GLY A 48 -15.21 -1.06 -17.01
N THR A 49 -15.48 -2.35 -16.72
CA THR A 49 -14.57 -3.21 -15.95
C THR A 49 -13.17 -3.32 -16.55
N THR A 50 -13.06 -3.24 -17.89
CA THR A 50 -11.79 -3.31 -18.64
C THR A 50 -11.22 -1.95 -19.03
N HIS A 51 -11.86 -0.87 -18.58
CA HIS A 51 -11.43 0.48 -18.92
C HIS A 51 -10.30 0.95 -17.99
N LEU A 52 -9.20 1.40 -18.58
CA LEU A 52 -8.03 1.91 -17.87
C LEU A 52 -7.64 3.28 -18.42
N PRO A 53 -6.86 4.07 -17.66
CA PRO A 53 -6.28 5.31 -18.19
C PRO A 53 -5.49 5.05 -19.48
N ALA A 54 -5.66 5.88 -20.49
CA ALA A 54 -5.04 5.71 -21.80
C ALA A 54 -3.52 5.56 -21.67
N GLY A 55 -2.97 4.49 -22.26
CA GLY A 55 -1.55 4.16 -22.17
C GLY A 55 -1.10 3.59 -20.82
N ALA A 56 -2.00 3.25 -19.94
CA ALA A 56 -1.68 2.52 -18.72
C ALA A 56 -1.27 1.07 -19.06
N ARG A 57 -0.32 0.54 -18.28
CA ARG A 57 -0.05 -0.89 -18.25
C ARG A 57 -1.07 -1.56 -17.33
N MET A 58 -1.73 -2.58 -17.82
CA MET A 58 -2.65 -3.39 -17.02
C MET A 58 -1.90 -4.18 -15.96
N LEU A 59 -2.47 -4.27 -14.74
CA LEU A 59 -2.06 -5.20 -13.70
C LEU A 59 -3.09 -6.31 -13.57
N PRO A 60 -2.66 -7.58 -13.73
CA PRO A 60 -3.55 -8.72 -13.55
C PRO A 60 -4.02 -8.83 -12.11
N ASN A 61 -5.28 -9.22 -11.92
CA ASN A 61 -5.87 -9.48 -10.61
C ASN A 61 -6.17 -10.97 -10.46
N PRO A 62 -5.24 -11.75 -9.91
CA PRO A 62 -5.41 -13.21 -9.82
C PRO A 62 -6.48 -13.64 -8.80
N GLU A 63 -6.91 -12.75 -7.92
CA GLU A 63 -7.85 -13.03 -6.83
C GLU A 63 -9.23 -12.41 -7.05
N GLY A 64 -9.39 -11.61 -8.10
CA GLY A 64 -10.63 -10.88 -8.38
C GLY A 64 -10.87 -10.63 -9.86
N VAL A 65 -11.82 -9.76 -10.18
CA VAL A 65 -12.26 -9.52 -11.56
C VAL A 65 -11.66 -8.23 -12.13
N ALA A 66 -11.69 -7.15 -11.36
CA ALA A 66 -11.27 -5.84 -11.85
C ALA A 66 -9.74 -5.76 -11.94
N PRO A 67 -9.17 -5.49 -13.14
CA PRO A 67 -7.74 -5.30 -13.28
C PRO A 67 -7.28 -4.00 -12.61
N GLY A 68 -6.02 -3.95 -12.21
CA GLY A 68 -5.37 -2.72 -11.82
C GLY A 68 -4.67 -2.05 -13.00
N ALA A 69 -3.99 -0.94 -12.70
CA ALA A 69 -3.26 -0.18 -13.69
C ALA A 69 -1.93 0.37 -13.15
N VAL A 70 -0.95 0.55 -14.02
CA VAL A 70 0.24 1.37 -13.75
C VAL A 70 0.26 2.54 -14.71
N VAL A 71 0.30 3.74 -14.14
CA VAL A 71 0.33 5.02 -14.88
C VAL A 71 1.45 5.87 -14.34
N ASP A 72 2.49 6.13 -15.14
CA ASP A 72 3.62 7.00 -14.77
C ASP A 72 4.19 6.73 -13.36
N GLY A 73 4.35 5.43 -13.00
CA GLY A 73 4.88 5.00 -11.71
C GLY A 73 3.83 4.94 -10.57
N VAL A 74 2.57 5.28 -10.84
CA VAL A 74 1.46 5.09 -9.90
C VAL A 74 0.81 3.73 -10.14
N TYR A 75 0.83 2.88 -9.12
CA TYR A 75 0.22 1.55 -9.13
C TYR A 75 -1.17 1.60 -8.50
N VAL A 76 -2.18 1.34 -9.29
CA VAL A 76 -3.59 1.36 -8.89
C VAL A 76 -4.06 -0.07 -8.66
N MET A 77 -4.49 -0.37 -7.44
CA MET A 77 -4.91 -1.69 -7.00
C MET A 77 -6.22 -1.62 -6.22
N PRO A 78 -7.05 -2.68 -6.21
CA PRO A 78 -8.29 -2.72 -5.45
C PRO A 78 -8.07 -2.58 -3.94
N GLY A 79 -9.15 -2.24 -3.22
CA GLY A 79 -9.14 -2.08 -1.78
C GLY A 79 -9.28 -3.40 -0.99
N VAL A 80 -9.65 -4.49 -1.66
CA VAL A 80 -9.77 -5.81 -1.05
C VAL A 80 -8.36 -6.35 -0.74
N PRO A 81 -8.04 -6.65 0.53
CA PRO A 81 -6.67 -6.97 0.93
C PRO A 81 -6.07 -8.20 0.24
N THR A 82 -6.87 -9.22 -0.05
CA THR A 82 -6.41 -10.43 -0.76
C THR A 82 -6.04 -10.12 -2.20
N GLU A 83 -6.90 -9.40 -2.92
CA GLU A 83 -6.66 -8.96 -4.29
C GLU A 83 -5.42 -8.06 -4.38
N MET A 84 -5.36 -7.03 -3.53
CA MET A 84 -4.23 -6.11 -3.50
C MET A 84 -2.90 -6.83 -3.25
N LYS A 85 -2.87 -7.81 -2.34
CA LYS A 85 -1.66 -8.61 -2.07
C LYS A 85 -1.27 -9.46 -3.27
N GLY A 86 -2.22 -10.21 -3.86
CA GLY A 86 -1.96 -11.03 -5.05
C GLY A 86 -1.46 -10.20 -6.22
N MET A 87 -2.04 -9.03 -6.45
CA MET A 87 -1.57 -8.10 -7.48
C MET A 87 -0.19 -7.52 -7.16
N PHE A 88 0.07 -7.16 -5.90
CA PHE A 88 1.37 -6.62 -5.49
C PHE A 88 2.50 -7.65 -5.69
N GLU A 89 2.24 -8.93 -5.45
CA GLU A 89 3.20 -10.01 -5.70
C GLU A 89 3.64 -10.08 -7.17
N THR A 90 2.78 -9.68 -8.11
CA THR A 90 3.14 -9.67 -9.54
C THR A 90 4.09 -8.54 -9.95
N VAL A 91 4.23 -7.53 -9.11
CA VAL A 91 5.04 -6.33 -9.39
C VAL A 91 6.08 -6.03 -8.32
N ILE A 92 6.21 -6.88 -7.30
CA ILE A 92 7.11 -6.63 -6.17
C ILE A 92 8.58 -6.45 -6.60
N GLU A 93 9.00 -7.14 -7.65
CA GLU A 93 10.36 -7.04 -8.21
C GLU A 93 10.64 -5.69 -8.90
N GLU A 94 9.59 -4.92 -9.19
CA GLU A 94 9.72 -3.56 -9.75
C GLU A 94 10.07 -2.51 -8.67
N PHE A 95 9.96 -2.89 -7.40
CA PHE A 95 10.28 -2.02 -6.27
C PHE A 95 11.64 -2.36 -5.71
N GLU A 96 12.62 -1.52 -6.02
CA GLU A 96 13.95 -1.57 -5.45
C GLU A 96 14.00 -0.68 -4.20
N GLY A 97 14.72 -1.13 -3.18
CA GLY A 97 14.92 -0.35 -1.96
C GLY A 97 15.88 -1.04 -1.01
N GLU A 98 16.50 -0.26 -0.15
CA GLU A 98 17.26 -0.81 0.96
C GLU A 98 16.28 -1.32 2.04
N PRO A 99 16.51 -2.51 2.60
CA PRO A 99 15.66 -3.05 3.64
C PRO A 99 15.69 -2.13 4.87
N THR A 100 14.52 -1.76 5.35
CA THR A 100 14.37 -1.02 6.60
C THR A 100 14.06 -2.01 7.72
N HIS A 101 14.92 -2.05 8.73
CA HIS A 101 14.72 -2.88 9.92
C HIS A 101 13.77 -2.19 10.89
N VAL A 102 12.78 -2.94 11.36
CA VAL A 102 11.69 -2.39 12.15
C VAL A 102 11.56 -3.14 13.47
N GLU A 103 11.56 -2.37 14.56
CA GLU A 103 11.21 -2.82 15.91
C GLU A 103 9.93 -2.13 16.37
N VAL A 104 9.14 -2.82 17.19
CA VAL A 104 7.92 -2.26 17.77
C VAL A 104 8.03 -2.25 19.28
N VAL A 105 7.80 -1.09 19.88
CA VAL A 105 7.67 -0.90 21.33
C VAL A 105 6.22 -0.54 21.62
N ARG A 106 5.61 -1.19 22.60
CA ARG A 106 4.24 -0.91 23.05
C ARG A 106 4.30 -0.23 24.41
N THR A 107 3.36 0.66 24.67
CA THR A 107 3.24 1.34 25.95
C THR A 107 1.80 1.75 26.22
N SER A 108 1.38 1.70 27.48
CA SER A 108 0.09 2.21 27.94
C SER A 108 0.07 3.74 28.13
N GLU A 109 1.23 4.40 28.01
CA GLU A 109 1.31 5.84 28.15
C GLU A 109 0.65 6.57 26.98
N PRO A 110 -0.01 7.72 27.20
CA PRO A 110 -0.56 8.52 26.10
C PRO A 110 0.55 9.09 25.21
N GLU A 111 0.28 9.20 23.90
CA GLU A 111 1.25 9.68 22.91
C GLU A 111 1.88 11.03 23.32
N SER A 112 1.09 11.94 23.91
CA SER A 112 1.58 13.24 24.36
C SER A 112 2.68 13.17 25.43
N ALA A 113 2.72 12.09 26.21
CA ALA A 113 3.76 11.88 27.22
C ALA A 113 5.06 11.30 26.63
N LEU A 114 5.05 10.86 25.38
CA LEU A 114 6.16 10.18 24.71
C LEU A 114 7.05 11.12 23.88
N LEU A 115 6.62 12.35 23.64
CA LEU A 115 7.27 13.28 22.71
C LEU A 115 8.76 13.50 23.03
N ASP A 116 9.09 13.79 24.28
CA ASP A 116 10.49 14.03 24.70
C ASP A 116 11.36 12.78 24.50
N ARG A 117 10.80 11.59 24.71
CA ARG A 117 11.50 10.30 24.54
C ARG A 117 11.68 9.95 23.08
N ILE A 118 10.70 10.27 22.25
CA ILE A 118 10.80 10.11 20.79
C ILE A 118 11.89 11.06 20.23
N GLU A 119 11.94 12.29 20.69
CA GLU A 119 12.98 13.23 20.32
C GLU A 119 14.37 12.77 20.79
N ALA A 120 14.47 12.31 22.05
CA ALA A 120 15.72 11.84 22.62
C ALA A 120 16.27 10.59 21.93
N VAL A 121 15.42 9.60 21.58
CA VAL A 121 15.89 8.41 20.86
C VAL A 121 16.34 8.74 19.44
N ARG A 122 15.65 9.65 18.75
CA ARG A 122 16.07 10.14 17.43
C ARG A 122 17.37 10.95 17.45
N ALA A 123 17.65 11.63 18.57
CA ALA A 123 18.91 12.33 18.76
C ALA A 123 20.07 11.38 19.13
N ALA A 124 19.79 10.25 19.78
CA ALA A 124 20.79 9.29 20.24
C ALA A 124 21.12 8.21 19.19
N PHE A 125 20.20 7.91 18.27
CA PHE A 125 20.33 6.87 17.27
C PHE A 125 19.88 7.41 15.89
N ASP A 126 20.47 6.87 14.82
CA ASP A 126 20.02 7.15 13.45
C ASP A 126 18.75 6.34 13.12
N VAL A 127 17.61 6.80 13.62
CA VAL A 127 16.33 6.11 13.49
C VAL A 127 15.19 7.06 13.13
N THR A 128 14.19 6.51 12.45
CA THR A 128 12.87 7.12 12.32
C THR A 128 11.91 6.45 13.31
N VAL A 129 11.10 7.25 14.00
CA VAL A 129 10.10 6.73 14.94
C VAL A 129 8.71 7.21 14.52
N GLY A 130 7.81 6.27 14.27
CA GLY A 130 6.38 6.53 14.09
C GLY A 130 5.61 6.15 15.35
N SER A 131 4.64 6.99 15.74
CA SER A 131 3.73 6.72 16.85
C SER A 131 2.34 6.42 16.31
N TYR A 132 1.75 5.35 16.83
CA TYR A 132 0.44 4.84 16.36
C TYR A 132 -0.45 4.58 17.59
N PRO A 133 -1.31 5.54 17.96
CA PRO A 133 -2.25 5.38 19.07
C PRO A 133 -3.31 4.31 18.77
N GLY A 134 -3.73 3.61 19.82
CA GLY A 134 -4.73 2.56 19.80
C GLY A 134 -5.18 2.26 21.22
N GLU A 135 -5.49 1.01 21.53
CA GLU A 135 -5.67 0.57 22.93
C GLU A 135 -4.40 0.79 23.73
N ASP A 136 -3.24 0.45 23.12
CA ASP A 136 -1.90 0.85 23.51
C ASP A 136 -1.27 1.70 22.43
N VAL A 137 -0.33 2.56 22.78
CA VAL A 137 0.49 3.28 21.80
C VAL A 137 1.60 2.34 21.30
N ARG A 138 1.71 2.23 19.97
CA ARG A 138 2.78 1.47 19.30
C ARG A 138 3.79 2.44 18.72
N LEU A 139 5.03 2.40 19.24
CA LEU A 139 6.16 3.10 18.67
C LEU A 139 6.87 2.17 17.67
N LYS A 140 6.89 2.55 16.41
CA LYS A 140 7.57 1.83 15.33
C LYS A 140 8.92 2.49 15.09
N VAL A 141 9.99 1.82 15.50
CA VAL A 141 11.38 2.26 15.36
C VAL A 141 11.95 1.66 14.09
N MET A 142 12.47 2.49 13.21
CA MET A 142 12.99 2.07 11.91
C MET A 142 14.43 2.57 11.72
N ALA A 143 15.32 1.68 11.27
CA ALA A 143 16.71 1.97 10.95
C ALA A 143 17.17 1.24 9.68
N ALA A 144 18.29 1.68 9.13
CA ALA A 144 18.92 1.02 7.98
C ALA A 144 19.51 -0.36 8.33
N ASP A 145 19.85 -0.59 9.62
CA ASP A 145 20.37 -1.88 10.09
C ASP A 145 19.63 -2.38 11.34
N ALA A 146 19.67 -3.70 11.53
CA ALA A 146 18.95 -4.38 12.60
C ALA A 146 19.51 -4.05 14.00
N GLU A 147 20.80 -3.82 14.13
CA GLU A 147 21.45 -3.56 15.41
C GLU A 147 21.03 -2.19 15.95
N THR A 148 21.04 -1.17 15.11
CA THR A 148 20.56 0.18 15.43
C THR A 148 19.07 0.19 15.77
N ALA A 149 18.23 -0.50 15.01
CA ALA A 149 16.81 -0.61 15.31
C ALA A 149 16.56 -1.27 16.67
N ALA A 150 17.25 -2.39 16.94
CA ALA A 150 17.13 -3.13 18.20
C ALA A 150 17.64 -2.33 19.41
N ALA A 151 18.79 -1.63 19.28
CA ALA A 151 19.37 -0.80 20.34
C ALA A 151 18.44 0.37 20.69
N ALA A 152 17.90 1.07 19.69
CA ALA A 152 16.96 2.17 19.89
C ALA A 152 15.64 1.69 20.53
N ALA A 153 15.13 0.55 20.10
CA ALA A 153 13.93 -0.04 20.69
C ALA A 153 14.17 -0.49 22.14
N ALA A 154 15.32 -1.06 22.46
CA ALA A 154 15.70 -1.41 23.83
C ALA A 154 15.78 -0.14 24.71
N TRP A 155 16.40 0.91 24.21
CA TRP A 155 16.49 2.20 24.89
C TRP A 155 15.10 2.78 25.23
N LEU A 156 14.13 2.68 24.30
CA LEU A 156 12.76 3.09 24.55
C LEU A 156 12.05 2.20 25.58
N ARG A 157 12.18 0.85 25.49
CA ARG A 157 11.54 -0.10 26.42
C ARG A 157 11.93 0.14 27.87
N GLU A 158 13.14 0.63 28.12
CA GLU A 158 13.61 0.98 29.46
C GLU A 158 12.99 2.27 30.01
N ARG A 159 12.36 3.08 29.15
CA ARG A 159 11.92 4.45 29.46
C ARG A 159 10.43 4.69 29.28
N VAL A 160 9.68 3.68 28.89
CA VAL A 160 8.22 3.72 28.75
C VAL A 160 7.56 2.73 29.70
N GLU A 161 6.36 3.05 30.17
CA GLU A 161 5.53 2.13 30.95
C GLU A 161 4.98 1.01 30.03
N GLN A 162 4.99 -0.22 30.56
CA GLN A 162 4.51 -1.40 29.82
C GLN A 162 3.12 -1.80 30.26
#